data_d150e8048253d3546de26ff07d7f0424
#
_entry.id   d150e8048253d3546de26ff07d7f0424
#
_cell.length_a   1.000
_cell.length_b   1.000
_cell.length_c   1.000
_cell.angle_alpha   90.00
_cell.angle_beta   90.00
_cell.angle_gamma   90.00
#
_symmetry.space_group_name_H-M   'P 1'
#
loop_
_entity.id
_entity.type
_entity.pdbx_description
1 polymer ?
#
loop_
_entity_poly.entity_id
_entity_poly.type
_entity_poly.pdbx_seq_one_letter_code
_entity_poly.pdbx_strand_id
1 'polypeptide(L)'
;RRQRGLGFKDEQMALLIQRVSGSMYEDFLMPNAAGVGYSYSAYKWDDSIDASDGMLRLVMGLGTRAVDRTEGDYPRIVNLSAPDRSTLTASWAKHQYSQRYVDLMDYTTKSLSSRPLMAVTPHMDNWYKKLVLEHDYDAERTFRERGQHREILFASCEGLVRNKEFTDCMKSLLHTLQNAYQYPVDIEFTINGNDDGEFVFNLLQCRPLQVGTRRDAVVVPSLPDEKTVFSVTDASMGGSRAEDIDYVILIDAKAYYEFPYKRKPDIAHIIGDINQHFRKSKKNLLLFAPGRIGTSSPELGVPVSFAQINHFCAICEMSDSEAGYMPELSYGSHMFQDLVEAEIFYTALFDNQKTRLFHKDIFHDMSNILTEILPDCKDYEDIVKVYHTGDMHLKLYSDIQNEKTILGFE
;
A
#
# COMPACT_ATOMS: atom_id res chain seq x y z
N ARG A 1 12.97 18.93 -11.46
CA ARG A 1 13.93 19.98 -11.87
C ARG A 1 13.31 21.37 -11.85
N ARG A 2 12.26 21.64 -12.63
CA ARG A 2 11.54 22.94 -12.63
C ARG A 2 11.10 23.34 -11.21
N GLN A 3 10.57 22.41 -10.43
CA GLN A 3 10.13 22.65 -9.04
C GLN A 3 11.29 23.00 -8.08
N ARG A 4 12.55 22.62 -8.40
CA ARG A 4 13.74 22.90 -7.59
C ARG A 4 14.56 24.10 -8.10
N GLY A 5 14.07 24.86 -9.07
CA GLY A 5 14.79 25.99 -9.67
C GLY A 5 16.05 25.61 -10.45
N LEU A 6 16.25 24.34 -10.76
CA LEU A 6 17.46 23.81 -11.43
C LEU A 6 17.29 23.64 -12.95
N GLY A 7 16.28 24.26 -13.54
CA GLY A 7 15.96 24.14 -14.97
C GLY A 7 17.05 24.62 -15.95
N PHE A 8 18.02 25.40 -15.46
CA PHE A 8 19.07 25.99 -16.30
C PHE A 8 20.46 25.37 -16.06
N LYS A 9 20.58 24.35 -15.19
CA LYS A 9 21.86 23.66 -14.98
C LYS A 9 22.02 22.51 -15.96
N ASP A 10 23.19 22.44 -16.60
CA ASP A 10 23.58 21.30 -17.43
C ASP A 10 23.54 20.01 -16.60
N GLU A 11 22.96 18.96 -17.16
CA GLU A 11 22.96 17.64 -16.56
C GLU A 11 24.08 16.82 -17.11
N GLN A 12 24.94 16.33 -16.22
CA GLN A 12 25.89 15.28 -16.54
C GLN A 12 25.33 13.95 -16.07
N MET A 13 25.35 12.96 -16.95
CA MET A 13 24.95 11.60 -16.63
C MET A 13 26.15 10.87 -16.02
N ALA A 14 26.00 10.41 -14.77
CA ALA A 14 26.95 9.50 -14.14
C ALA A 14 26.46 8.07 -14.27
N LEU A 15 27.37 7.14 -14.52
CA LEU A 15 27.11 5.71 -14.55
C LEU A 15 27.75 5.06 -13.33
N LEU A 16 26.94 4.35 -12.54
CA LEU A 16 27.42 3.47 -11.47
C LEU A 16 27.37 2.03 -11.96
N ILE A 17 28.54 1.38 -12.06
CA ILE A 17 28.64 -0.02 -12.46
C ILE A 17 28.99 -0.83 -11.22
N GLN A 18 28.12 -1.76 -10.85
CA GLN A 18 28.28 -2.63 -9.70
C GLN A 18 28.26 -4.09 -10.13
N ARG A 19 28.97 -4.94 -9.37
CA ARG A 19 28.85 -6.38 -9.53
C ARG A 19 27.48 -6.81 -9.01
N VAL A 20 26.76 -7.61 -9.80
CA VAL A 20 25.51 -8.21 -9.36
C VAL A 20 25.80 -9.19 -8.22
N SER A 21 25.13 -8.98 -7.08
CA SER A 21 25.21 -9.85 -5.92
C SER A 21 24.32 -11.09 -6.14
N GLY A 22 24.76 -12.22 -5.65
CA GLY A 22 23.97 -13.46 -5.73
C GLY A 22 24.85 -14.72 -5.82
N SER A 23 24.18 -15.86 -5.83
CA SER A 23 24.75 -17.18 -6.04
C SER A 23 24.28 -17.75 -7.38
N MET A 24 25.11 -18.62 -7.95
CA MET A 24 24.74 -19.35 -9.19
C MET A 24 23.85 -20.56 -8.84
N TYR A 25 22.78 -20.69 -9.60
CA TYR A 25 21.86 -21.81 -9.57
C TYR A 25 21.75 -22.34 -10.98
N GLU A 26 22.56 -23.37 -11.30
CA GLU A 26 22.69 -23.94 -12.64
C GLU A 26 22.98 -22.88 -13.70
N ASP A 27 21.95 -22.41 -14.44
CA ASP A 27 22.03 -21.49 -15.57
C ASP A 27 21.64 -20.04 -15.25
N PHE A 28 21.38 -19.71 -13.98
CA PHE A 28 21.02 -18.34 -13.57
C PHE A 28 21.68 -17.92 -12.25
N LEU A 29 21.79 -16.61 -12.06
CA LEU A 29 22.34 -15.98 -10.86
C LEU A 29 21.30 -15.07 -10.22
N MET A 30 21.11 -15.19 -8.90
CA MET A 30 20.29 -14.31 -8.10
C MET A 30 20.75 -14.28 -6.65
N PRO A 31 20.48 -13.20 -5.87
CA PRO A 31 20.58 -13.24 -4.41
C PRO A 31 19.44 -14.08 -3.81
N ASN A 32 19.60 -14.53 -2.57
CA ASN A 32 18.55 -15.26 -1.88
C ASN A 32 17.31 -14.38 -1.66
N ALA A 33 17.54 -13.13 -1.27
CA ALA A 33 16.50 -12.13 -1.16
C ALA A 33 17.08 -10.74 -1.48
N ALA A 34 16.20 -9.82 -1.81
CA ALA A 34 16.51 -8.43 -1.98
C ALA A 34 15.36 -7.58 -1.43
N GLY A 35 15.60 -6.29 -1.26
CA GLY A 35 14.53 -5.45 -0.77
C GLY A 35 14.85 -3.97 -0.76
N VAL A 36 13.83 -3.23 -0.35
CA VAL A 36 13.92 -1.82 0.00
C VAL A 36 13.64 -1.68 1.50
N GLY A 37 14.44 -0.88 2.17
CA GLY A 37 14.26 -0.54 3.57
C GLY A 37 13.99 0.95 3.73
N TYR A 38 13.03 1.29 4.55
CA TYR A 38 12.69 2.67 4.90
C TYR A 38 12.95 2.89 6.38
N SER A 39 13.71 3.91 6.74
CA SER A 39 13.99 4.20 8.15
C SER A 39 12.80 4.82 8.90
N TYR A 40 11.78 5.20 8.17
CA TYR A 40 10.52 5.71 8.69
C TYR A 40 9.36 5.11 7.87
N SER A 41 8.34 4.60 8.56
CA SER A 41 7.15 4.04 7.92
C SER A 41 5.91 4.80 8.37
N ALA A 42 5.24 5.47 7.43
CA ALA A 42 3.94 6.11 7.68
C ALA A 42 2.77 5.11 7.73
N TYR A 43 3.05 3.81 7.58
CA TYR A 43 2.01 2.77 7.50
C TYR A 43 1.93 2.01 8.81
N LYS A 44 0.98 2.41 9.63
CA LYS A 44 0.64 1.74 10.89
C LYS A 44 -0.66 0.95 10.71
N TRP A 45 -0.58 -0.36 10.69
CA TRP A 45 -1.77 -1.25 10.65
C TRP A 45 -2.11 -1.88 12.01
N ASP A 46 -1.33 -1.55 13.02
CA ASP A 46 -1.48 -2.02 14.40
C ASP A 46 -0.93 -0.94 15.33
N ASP A 47 -1.61 -0.70 16.45
CA ASP A 47 -1.23 0.35 17.43
C ASP A 47 0.15 0.12 18.06
N SER A 48 0.69 -1.11 18.02
CA SER A 48 2.04 -1.44 18.51
C SER A 48 3.16 -1.06 17.54
N ILE A 49 2.82 -0.58 16.33
CA ILE A 49 3.82 -0.22 15.32
C ILE A 49 4.36 1.18 15.59
N ASP A 50 5.68 1.26 15.80
CA ASP A 50 6.41 2.53 15.83
C ASP A 50 6.92 2.86 14.42
N ALA A 51 6.48 3.99 13.89
CA ALA A 51 6.88 4.46 12.57
C ALA A 51 8.39 4.68 12.44
N SER A 52 9.06 5.03 13.54
CA SER A 52 10.50 5.32 13.59
C SER A 52 11.40 4.07 13.54
N ASP A 53 10.84 2.89 13.79
CA ASP A 53 11.56 1.62 13.71
C ASP A 53 11.80 1.15 12.26
N GLY A 54 11.05 1.73 11.33
CA GLY A 54 11.22 1.48 9.91
C GLY A 54 10.43 0.29 9.36
N MET A 55 10.55 0.10 8.05
CA MET A 55 9.82 -0.91 7.29
C MET A 55 10.69 -1.50 6.19
N LEU A 56 10.46 -2.78 5.87
CA LEU A 56 11.09 -3.46 4.73
C LEU A 56 10.04 -3.92 3.72
N ARG A 57 10.44 -3.92 2.46
CA ARG A 57 9.79 -4.61 1.36
C ARG A 57 10.76 -5.68 0.87
N LEU A 58 10.40 -6.94 1.03
CA LEU A 58 11.28 -8.09 0.72
C LEU A 58 10.74 -8.88 -0.47
N VAL A 59 11.64 -9.29 -1.33
CA VAL A 59 11.37 -10.19 -2.47
C VAL A 59 12.47 -11.24 -2.56
N MET A 60 12.14 -12.37 -3.16
CA MET A 60 13.10 -13.38 -3.56
C MET A 60 13.72 -12.99 -4.90
N GLY A 61 15.02 -13.25 -5.09
CA GLY A 61 15.77 -12.93 -6.30
C GLY A 61 16.23 -11.46 -6.33
N LEU A 62 16.34 -10.91 -7.53
CA LEU A 62 16.75 -9.51 -7.72
C LEU A 62 15.69 -8.55 -7.19
N GLY A 63 16.14 -7.37 -6.72
CA GLY A 63 15.32 -6.39 -6.02
C GLY A 63 14.33 -5.58 -6.88
N THR A 64 14.29 -5.81 -8.19
CA THR A 64 13.42 -5.07 -9.13
C THR A 64 11.97 -5.05 -8.70
N ARG A 65 11.41 -6.20 -8.25
CA ARG A 65 10.02 -6.31 -7.77
C ARG A 65 9.76 -5.72 -6.39
N ALA A 66 10.81 -5.40 -5.64
CA ALA A 66 10.68 -4.63 -4.41
C ALA A 66 10.56 -3.12 -4.66
N VAL A 67 11.08 -2.64 -5.81
CA VAL A 67 11.07 -1.23 -6.22
C VAL A 67 9.90 -0.95 -7.15
N ASP A 68 9.77 -1.73 -8.23
CA ASP A 68 8.77 -1.52 -9.25
C ASP A 68 7.50 -2.31 -8.94
N ARG A 69 6.36 -1.62 -9.04
CA ARG A 69 5.08 -2.29 -8.93
C ARG A 69 4.81 -3.14 -10.17
N THR A 70 4.53 -4.42 -9.96
CA THR A 70 4.08 -5.33 -11.01
C THR A 70 2.69 -5.84 -10.65
N GLU A 71 1.74 -5.74 -11.58
CA GLU A 71 0.37 -6.18 -11.36
C GLU A 71 0.31 -7.67 -10.98
N GLY A 72 -0.39 -7.97 -9.89
CA GLY A 72 -0.57 -9.34 -9.39
C GLY A 72 0.66 -9.97 -8.74
N ASP A 73 1.69 -9.18 -8.41
CA ASP A 73 2.92 -9.63 -7.77
C ASP A 73 3.29 -8.70 -6.61
N TYR A 74 3.48 -9.24 -5.43
CA TYR A 74 3.53 -8.47 -4.18
C TYR A 74 4.79 -8.78 -3.37
N PRO A 75 5.56 -7.75 -2.97
CA PRO A 75 6.63 -7.91 -2.00
C PRO A 75 6.08 -8.20 -0.60
N ARG A 76 6.86 -8.87 0.22
CA ARG A 76 6.55 -9.02 1.64
C ARG A 76 6.82 -7.71 2.38
N ILE A 77 5.80 -7.09 2.93
CA ILE A 77 5.93 -5.89 3.78
C ILE A 77 6.17 -6.35 5.22
N VAL A 78 7.19 -5.78 5.85
CA VAL A 78 7.61 -6.07 7.22
C VAL A 78 7.82 -4.78 7.97
N ASN A 79 7.12 -4.58 9.07
CA ASN A 79 7.42 -3.49 10.00
C ASN A 79 8.45 -3.96 11.04
N LEU A 80 9.49 -3.18 11.26
CA LEU A 80 10.61 -3.58 12.13
C LEU A 80 10.32 -3.43 13.63
N SER A 81 9.21 -2.77 14.02
CA SER A 81 8.75 -2.79 15.43
C SER A 81 8.10 -4.13 15.79
N ALA A 82 7.40 -4.74 14.84
CA ALA A 82 6.64 -5.97 15.04
C ALA A 82 6.75 -6.87 13.80
N PRO A 83 7.95 -7.44 13.51
CA PRO A 83 8.22 -8.15 12.26
C PRO A 83 7.35 -9.39 12.05
N ASP A 84 6.93 -10.04 13.13
CA ASP A 84 6.06 -11.21 13.16
C ASP A 84 4.59 -10.89 12.88
N ARG A 85 4.19 -9.63 13.00
CA ARG A 85 2.83 -9.20 12.71
C ARG A 85 2.63 -8.93 11.23
N SER A 86 1.77 -9.71 10.62
CA SER A 86 1.35 -9.56 9.23
C SER A 86 -0.07 -9.03 9.15
N THR A 87 -0.33 -8.18 8.17
CA THR A 87 -1.69 -7.79 7.79
C THR A 87 -2.50 -8.97 7.27
N LEU A 88 -1.81 -10.01 6.77
CA LEU A 88 -2.41 -11.23 6.24
C LEU A 88 -2.12 -12.39 7.20
N THR A 89 -3.13 -12.99 7.79
CA THR A 89 -2.99 -14.08 8.76
C THR A 89 -3.28 -15.45 8.14
N ALA A 90 -4.27 -15.53 7.24
CA ALA A 90 -4.63 -16.78 6.59
C ALA A 90 -3.61 -17.20 5.51
N SER A 91 -3.27 -18.48 5.43
CA SER A 91 -2.29 -19.03 4.48
C SER A 91 -2.67 -18.74 3.02
N TRP A 92 -3.94 -18.92 2.65
CA TRP A 92 -4.44 -18.65 1.31
C TRP A 92 -4.32 -17.15 0.93
N ALA A 93 -4.55 -16.25 1.90
CA ALA A 93 -4.42 -14.81 1.66
C ALA A 93 -2.95 -14.41 1.49
N LYS A 94 -2.06 -14.94 2.32
CA LYS A 94 -0.61 -14.74 2.16
C LYS A 94 -0.14 -15.22 0.79
N HIS A 95 -0.59 -16.40 0.35
CA HIS A 95 -0.24 -16.94 -0.97
C HIS A 95 -0.81 -16.08 -2.11
N GLN A 96 -2.06 -15.64 -2.00
CA GLN A 96 -2.70 -14.80 -3.02
C GLN A 96 -1.94 -13.48 -3.22
N TYR A 97 -1.47 -12.86 -2.14
CA TYR A 97 -0.75 -11.59 -2.13
C TYR A 97 0.76 -11.77 -1.86
N SER A 98 1.35 -12.74 -2.54
CA SER A 98 2.79 -13.01 -2.52
C SER A 98 3.41 -12.83 -3.89
N GLN A 99 4.73 -12.87 -3.93
CA GLN A 99 5.50 -12.86 -5.16
C GLN A 99 5.28 -14.13 -5.97
N ARG A 100 5.01 -13.99 -7.27
CA ARG A 100 4.76 -15.11 -8.21
C ARG A 100 5.88 -15.33 -9.21
N TYR A 101 6.61 -14.28 -9.52
CA TYR A 101 7.73 -14.31 -10.45
C TYR A 101 9.02 -13.88 -9.76
N VAL A 102 10.12 -14.46 -10.16
CA VAL A 102 11.46 -14.16 -9.65
C VAL A 102 12.29 -13.56 -10.77
N ASP A 103 12.81 -12.37 -10.54
CA ASP A 103 13.73 -11.74 -11.46
C ASP A 103 15.17 -12.21 -11.16
N LEU A 104 15.89 -12.57 -12.19
CA LEU A 104 17.20 -13.19 -12.11
C LEU A 104 18.04 -12.87 -13.35
N MET A 105 19.37 -13.07 -13.26
CA MET A 105 20.27 -13.01 -14.39
C MET A 105 20.37 -14.38 -15.04
N ASP A 106 19.85 -14.52 -16.23
CA ASP A 106 19.91 -15.75 -17.01
C ASP A 106 21.24 -15.78 -17.80
N TYR A 107 22.06 -16.77 -17.51
CA TYR A 107 23.36 -16.90 -18.15
C TYR A 107 23.30 -17.54 -19.54
N THR A 108 22.23 -18.24 -19.85
CA THR A 108 21.99 -18.82 -21.20
C THR A 108 21.66 -17.71 -22.18
N THR A 109 20.75 -16.81 -21.79
CA THR A 109 20.34 -15.67 -22.64
C THR A 109 21.21 -14.42 -22.42
N LYS A 110 22.05 -14.40 -21.37
CA LYS A 110 22.88 -13.28 -20.92
C LYS A 110 22.07 -12.00 -20.70
N SER A 111 20.88 -12.16 -20.13
CA SER A 111 19.93 -11.05 -19.92
C SER A 111 19.22 -11.17 -18.58
N LEU A 112 18.66 -10.04 -18.14
CA LEU A 112 17.68 -10.03 -17.06
C LEU A 112 16.44 -10.82 -17.54
N SER A 113 15.98 -11.75 -16.71
CA SER A 113 14.84 -12.61 -17.01
C SER A 113 13.91 -12.71 -15.81
N SER A 114 12.63 -12.86 -16.07
CA SER A 114 11.59 -13.10 -15.07
C SER A 114 11.04 -14.50 -15.23
N ARG A 115 11.23 -15.36 -14.23
CA ARG A 115 10.75 -16.76 -14.25
C ARG A 115 9.65 -16.96 -13.21
N PRO A 116 8.62 -17.76 -13.49
CA PRO A 116 7.65 -18.17 -12.47
C PRO A 116 8.35 -18.80 -11.26
N LEU A 117 7.89 -18.50 -10.04
CA LEU A 117 8.47 -19.06 -8.81
C LEU A 117 8.63 -20.58 -8.87
N MET A 118 7.61 -21.27 -9.36
CA MET A 118 7.61 -22.72 -9.47
C MET A 118 8.67 -23.29 -10.44
N ALA A 119 9.16 -22.48 -11.37
CA ALA A 119 10.25 -22.86 -12.26
C ALA A 119 11.63 -22.69 -11.61
N VAL A 120 11.73 -21.81 -10.62
CA VAL A 120 12.98 -21.54 -9.87
C VAL A 120 13.13 -22.49 -8.67
N THR A 121 12.03 -22.80 -7.99
CA THR A 121 12.01 -23.60 -6.75
C THR A 121 12.74 -24.95 -6.84
N PRO A 122 12.69 -25.74 -7.95
CA PRO A 122 13.41 -27.01 -8.03
C PRO A 122 14.94 -26.88 -7.92
N HIS A 123 15.49 -25.73 -8.30
CA HIS A 123 16.95 -25.46 -8.29
C HIS A 123 17.46 -24.91 -6.96
N MET A 124 16.55 -24.75 -5.96
CA MET A 124 16.89 -24.20 -4.66
C MET A 124 17.20 -25.30 -3.64
N ASP A 125 18.22 -25.06 -2.82
CA ASP A 125 18.52 -25.89 -1.66
C ASP A 125 17.42 -25.81 -0.59
N ASN A 126 17.30 -26.84 0.24
CA ASN A 126 16.27 -26.90 1.28
C ASN A 126 16.39 -25.81 2.34
N TRP A 127 17.61 -25.39 2.68
CA TRP A 127 17.82 -24.27 3.61
C TRP A 127 17.28 -22.96 3.01
N TYR A 128 17.54 -22.73 1.72
CA TYR A 128 17.07 -21.54 1.03
C TYR A 128 15.55 -21.51 0.91
N LYS A 129 14.92 -22.66 0.56
CA LYS A 129 13.44 -22.78 0.55
C LYS A 129 12.85 -22.38 1.90
N LYS A 130 13.40 -22.86 3.01
CA LYS A 130 12.94 -22.51 4.36
C LYS A 130 13.11 -21.04 4.71
N LEU A 131 14.07 -20.36 4.09
CA LEU A 131 14.32 -18.94 4.31
C LEU A 131 13.26 -18.04 3.66
N VAL A 132 12.81 -18.39 2.44
CA VAL A 132 11.99 -17.50 1.62
C VAL A 132 10.61 -18.04 1.25
N LEU A 133 10.33 -19.32 1.44
CA LEU A 133 9.06 -19.95 1.06
C LEU A 133 8.26 -20.44 2.27
N GLU A 134 6.96 -20.40 2.15
CA GLU A 134 5.99 -21.04 3.03
C GLU A 134 5.06 -21.98 2.25
N HIS A 135 4.43 -22.91 2.97
CA HIS A 135 3.42 -23.81 2.45
C HIS A 135 2.03 -23.20 2.53
N ASP A 136 1.26 -23.33 1.47
CA ASP A 136 -0.18 -23.11 1.51
C ASP A 136 -0.89 -24.39 1.97
N TYR A 137 -0.93 -24.59 3.29
CA TYR A 137 -1.52 -25.78 3.89
C TYR A 137 -3.00 -25.96 3.58
N ASP A 138 -3.74 -24.86 3.35
CA ASP A 138 -5.16 -24.93 3.00
C ASP A 138 -5.36 -25.45 1.57
N ALA A 139 -4.55 -24.96 0.65
CA ALA A 139 -4.54 -25.47 -0.72
C ALA A 139 -4.08 -26.94 -0.76
N GLU A 140 -3.00 -27.27 -0.05
CA GLU A 140 -2.48 -28.65 0.03
C GLU A 140 -3.52 -29.62 0.62
N ARG A 141 -4.26 -29.20 1.66
CA ARG A 141 -5.37 -29.97 2.24
C ARG A 141 -6.45 -30.22 1.21
N THR A 142 -6.86 -29.21 0.48
CA THR A 142 -7.89 -29.31 -0.58
C THR A 142 -7.47 -30.32 -1.67
N PHE A 143 -6.19 -30.31 -2.09
CA PHE A 143 -5.68 -31.28 -3.05
C PHE A 143 -5.64 -32.71 -2.45
N ARG A 144 -5.26 -32.84 -1.18
CA ARG A 144 -5.23 -34.14 -0.49
C ARG A 144 -6.63 -34.76 -0.37
N GLU A 145 -7.64 -33.96 -0.06
CA GLU A 145 -9.05 -34.41 -0.02
C GLU A 145 -9.55 -34.91 -1.39
N ARG A 146 -8.93 -34.42 -2.49
CA ARG A 146 -9.18 -34.90 -3.86
C ARG A 146 -8.27 -36.06 -4.28
N GLY A 147 -7.54 -36.66 -3.34
CA GLY A 147 -6.62 -37.77 -3.59
C GLY A 147 -5.32 -37.39 -4.31
N GLN A 148 -4.98 -36.09 -4.34
CA GLN A 148 -3.75 -35.57 -4.93
C GLN A 148 -2.79 -35.09 -3.85
N HIS A 149 -1.54 -35.54 -3.89
CA HIS A 149 -0.48 -34.99 -3.04
C HIS A 149 0.32 -33.96 -3.84
N ARG A 150 0.12 -32.69 -3.51
CA ARG A 150 0.85 -31.56 -4.11
C ARG A 150 1.39 -30.67 -3.00
N GLU A 151 2.65 -30.32 -3.12
CA GLU A 151 3.27 -29.27 -2.32
C GLU A 151 2.96 -27.94 -3.00
N ILE A 152 2.39 -26.99 -2.26
CA ILE A 152 2.03 -25.66 -2.74
C ILE A 152 2.84 -24.64 -1.95
N LEU A 153 3.85 -24.09 -2.60
CA LEU A 153 4.78 -23.13 -2.01
C LEU A 153 4.52 -21.73 -2.55
N PHE A 154 4.71 -20.73 -1.71
CA PHE A 154 4.68 -19.32 -2.10
C PHE A 154 5.82 -18.52 -1.43
N ALA A 155 6.25 -17.43 -2.04
CA ALA A 155 7.31 -16.58 -1.52
C ALA A 155 6.77 -15.66 -0.42
N SER A 156 7.33 -15.77 0.79
CA SER A 156 6.94 -14.97 1.97
C SER A 156 8.12 -14.30 2.66
N CYS A 157 9.35 -14.79 2.42
CA CYS A 157 10.55 -14.40 3.17
C CYS A 157 10.40 -14.56 4.70
N GLU A 158 9.48 -15.40 5.16
CA GLU A 158 9.15 -15.57 6.58
C GLU A 158 10.32 -16.09 7.41
N GLY A 159 11.19 -16.92 6.82
CA GLY A 159 12.41 -17.38 7.49
C GLY A 159 13.38 -16.24 7.81
N LEU A 160 13.47 -15.23 6.93
CA LEU A 160 14.23 -14.01 7.20
C LEU A 160 13.53 -13.15 8.26
N VAL A 161 12.23 -12.97 8.14
CA VAL A 161 11.44 -12.12 9.06
C VAL A 161 11.49 -12.66 10.50
N ARG A 162 11.48 -13.98 10.69
CA ARG A 162 11.61 -14.63 12.01
C ARG A 162 13.03 -14.64 12.54
N ASN A 163 14.02 -14.39 11.71
CA ASN A 163 15.39 -14.29 12.17
C ASN A 163 15.63 -12.96 12.86
N LYS A 164 15.72 -13.02 14.21
CA LYS A 164 15.89 -11.82 15.03
C LYS A 164 17.19 -11.09 14.74
N GLU A 165 18.27 -11.80 14.46
CA GLU A 165 19.57 -11.20 14.13
C GLU A 165 19.45 -10.37 12.84
N PHE A 166 18.73 -10.88 11.84
CA PHE A 166 18.45 -10.14 10.61
C PHE A 166 17.62 -8.88 10.87
N THR A 167 16.50 -8.99 11.59
CA THR A 167 15.61 -7.84 11.83
C THR A 167 16.27 -6.77 12.71
N ASP A 168 17.02 -7.17 13.74
CA ASP A 168 17.78 -6.26 14.60
C ASP A 168 18.91 -5.56 13.82
N CYS A 169 19.60 -6.28 12.93
CA CYS A 169 20.61 -5.71 12.04
C CYS A 169 20.02 -4.67 11.11
N MET A 170 18.89 -4.97 10.47
CA MET A 170 18.20 -4.04 9.56
C MET A 170 17.74 -2.78 10.28
N LYS A 171 17.15 -2.92 11.46
CA LYS A 171 16.74 -1.80 12.30
C LYS A 171 17.93 -0.91 12.66
N SER A 172 19.03 -1.53 13.14
CA SER A 172 20.25 -0.83 13.51
C SER A 172 20.90 -0.10 12.32
N LEU A 173 20.93 -0.74 11.13
CA LEU A 173 21.45 -0.16 9.91
C LEU A 173 20.66 1.08 9.49
N LEU A 174 19.33 0.97 9.43
CA LEU A 174 18.45 2.09 9.06
C LEU A 174 18.59 3.28 10.02
N HIS A 175 18.64 3.02 11.32
CA HIS A 175 18.91 4.05 12.33
C HIS A 175 20.27 4.71 12.16
N THR A 176 21.31 3.92 11.90
CA THR A 176 22.69 4.45 11.69
C THR A 176 22.73 5.36 10.47
N LEU A 177 22.12 4.94 9.37
CA LEU A 177 22.07 5.73 8.14
C LEU A 177 21.21 6.99 8.32
N GLN A 178 20.04 6.89 8.93
CA GLN A 178 19.19 8.04 9.25
C GLN A 178 19.94 9.07 10.11
N ASN A 179 20.66 8.62 11.14
CA ASN A 179 21.45 9.49 11.99
C ASN A 179 22.62 10.16 11.21
N ALA A 180 23.27 9.43 10.30
CA ALA A 180 24.32 9.99 9.46
C ALA A 180 23.79 11.03 8.46
N TYR A 181 22.63 10.80 7.88
CA TYR A 181 21.99 11.73 6.96
C TYR A 181 21.23 12.87 7.66
N GLN A 182 20.98 12.76 8.98
CA GLN A 182 20.10 13.67 9.76
C GLN A 182 18.71 13.82 9.11
N TYR A 183 18.25 12.77 8.44
CA TYR A 183 17.00 12.72 7.70
C TYR A 183 16.58 11.25 7.47
N PRO A 184 15.28 10.93 7.42
CA PRO A 184 14.85 9.59 7.03
C PRO A 184 15.44 9.15 5.69
N VAL A 185 15.81 7.88 5.60
CA VAL A 185 16.45 7.32 4.41
C VAL A 185 15.67 6.14 3.86
N ASP A 186 15.77 5.92 2.56
CA ASP A 186 15.48 4.64 1.92
C ASP A 186 16.80 3.98 1.47
N ILE A 187 16.80 2.65 1.51
CA ILE A 187 17.93 1.84 1.09
C ILE A 187 17.47 0.73 0.15
N GLU A 188 18.34 0.37 -0.79
CA GLU A 188 18.20 -0.86 -1.57
C GLU A 188 19.31 -1.83 -1.15
N PHE A 189 18.94 -3.11 -1.01
CA PHE A 189 19.87 -4.11 -0.51
C PHE A 189 19.61 -5.51 -1.09
N THR A 190 20.62 -6.37 -0.99
CA THR A 190 20.51 -7.79 -1.24
C THR A 190 21.06 -8.60 -0.06
N ILE A 191 20.53 -9.82 0.08
CA ILE A 191 20.93 -10.77 1.12
C ILE A 191 21.35 -12.06 0.44
N ASN A 192 22.51 -12.56 0.83
CA ASN A 192 22.96 -13.89 0.48
C ASN A 192 23.29 -14.63 1.78
N GLY A 193 22.73 -15.80 1.95
CA GLY A 193 22.98 -16.65 3.10
C GLY A 193 23.64 -17.96 2.69
N ASN A 194 23.95 -18.79 3.68
CA ASN A 194 24.43 -20.15 3.54
C ASN A 194 23.63 -21.08 4.49
N ASP A 195 23.90 -22.37 4.43
CA ASP A 195 23.27 -23.39 5.25
C ASP A 195 23.68 -23.35 6.72
N ASP A 196 24.77 -22.68 7.06
CA ASP A 196 25.22 -22.43 8.45
C ASP A 196 24.42 -21.28 9.11
N GLY A 197 23.55 -20.59 8.35
CA GLY A 197 22.72 -19.48 8.85
C GLY A 197 23.44 -18.13 8.85
N GLU A 198 24.61 -18.04 8.25
CA GLU A 198 25.31 -16.77 8.08
C GLU A 198 24.73 -15.98 6.92
N PHE A 199 24.71 -14.64 7.05
CA PHE A 199 24.21 -13.73 6.03
C PHE A 199 25.29 -12.77 5.58
N VAL A 200 25.38 -12.55 4.26
CA VAL A 200 26.09 -11.41 3.67
C VAL A 200 25.04 -10.40 3.20
N PHE A 201 25.05 -9.27 3.83
CA PHE A 201 24.21 -8.12 3.47
C PHE A 201 25.01 -7.18 2.57
N ASN A 202 24.42 -6.82 1.42
CA ASN A 202 25.00 -5.85 0.50
C ASN A 202 24.09 -4.64 0.40
N LEU A 203 24.54 -3.51 0.92
CA LEU A 203 23.90 -2.23 0.71
C LEU A 203 24.20 -1.74 -0.71
N LEU A 204 23.18 -1.61 -1.55
CA LEU A 204 23.33 -1.20 -2.95
C LEU A 204 23.16 0.29 -3.14
N GLN A 205 22.22 0.90 -2.43
CA GLN A 205 21.92 2.31 -2.50
C GLN A 205 21.39 2.80 -1.15
N CYS A 206 21.71 4.06 -0.84
CA CYS A 206 21.10 4.81 0.26
C CYS A 206 20.84 6.23 -0.21
N ARG A 207 19.65 6.72 0.01
CA ARG A 207 19.24 8.08 -0.33
C ARG A 207 18.30 8.65 0.71
N PRO A 208 18.20 9.99 0.84
CA PRO A 208 17.16 10.59 1.66
C PRO A 208 15.79 10.14 1.17
N LEU A 209 14.96 9.65 2.09
CA LEU A 209 13.62 9.18 1.81
C LEU A 209 12.79 10.31 1.20
N GLN A 210 12.30 10.09 0.00
CA GLN A 210 11.39 11.03 -0.63
C GLN A 210 9.98 10.75 -0.10
N VAL A 211 9.73 11.14 1.15
CA VAL A 211 8.37 11.15 1.70
C VAL A 211 7.62 12.25 0.97
N GLY A 212 6.80 11.88 0.00
CA GLY A 212 6.03 12.78 -0.87
C GLY A 212 6.70 14.15 -1.06
N THR A 213 6.76 14.70 -2.20
CA THR A 213 7.60 15.84 -2.65
C THR A 213 7.65 17.12 -1.77
N ARG A 214 7.35 17.06 -0.47
CA ARG A 214 7.42 18.23 0.42
C ARG A 214 8.28 17.95 1.65
N ARG A 215 9.47 18.53 1.61
CA ARG A 215 10.42 18.65 2.74
C ARG A 215 9.96 19.61 3.84
N ASP A 216 8.87 20.31 3.62
CA ASP A 216 8.34 21.24 4.60
C ASP A 216 7.38 20.47 5.50
N ALA A 217 7.56 20.62 6.81
CA ALA A 217 6.57 20.18 7.78
C ALA A 217 5.21 20.74 7.32
N VAL A 218 4.27 19.86 7.05
CA VAL A 218 2.93 20.29 6.65
C VAL A 218 2.31 20.91 7.90
N VAL A 219 2.20 22.22 7.90
CA VAL A 219 1.46 22.91 8.96
C VAL A 219 -0.02 22.63 8.71
N VAL A 220 -0.59 21.76 9.51
CA VAL A 220 -2.04 21.52 9.49
C VAL A 220 -2.74 22.77 10.05
N PRO A 221 -3.52 23.50 9.24
CA PRO A 221 -4.15 24.72 9.68
C PRO A 221 -5.21 24.44 10.75
N SER A 222 -5.51 25.45 11.55
CA SER A 222 -6.70 25.45 12.39
C SER A 222 -7.84 26.03 11.58
N LEU A 223 -8.68 25.19 11.01
CA LEU A 223 -9.88 25.62 10.29
C LEU A 223 -11.06 25.76 11.26
N PRO A 224 -11.98 26.70 11.01
CA PRO A 224 -13.26 26.75 11.71
C PRO A 224 -14.05 25.44 11.49
N ASP A 225 -14.84 25.04 12.50
CA ASP A 225 -15.59 23.78 12.42
C ASP A 225 -16.57 23.76 11.24
N GLU A 226 -17.20 24.89 10.89
CA GLU A 226 -18.10 25.03 9.74
C GLU A 226 -17.44 24.86 8.38
N LYS A 227 -16.12 25.03 8.31
CA LYS A 227 -15.33 24.80 7.07
C LYS A 227 -14.63 23.43 7.08
N THR A 228 -14.69 22.69 8.16
CA THR A 228 -14.00 21.42 8.34
C THR A 228 -14.92 20.25 7.97
N VAL A 229 -14.55 19.47 6.97
CA VAL A 229 -15.25 18.22 6.61
C VAL A 229 -14.98 17.15 7.66
N PHE A 230 -13.69 16.91 7.94
CA PHE A 230 -13.30 16.04 9.06
C PHE A 230 -11.97 16.48 9.68
N SER A 231 -11.79 16.10 10.94
CA SER A 231 -10.53 16.19 11.66
C SER A 231 -10.31 14.92 12.47
N VAL A 232 -9.19 14.23 12.19
CA VAL A 232 -8.82 12.97 12.85
C VAL A 232 -7.42 13.02 13.42
N THR A 233 -7.20 12.17 14.43
CA THR A 233 -5.90 11.97 15.06
C THR A 233 -5.60 10.47 15.07
N ASP A 234 -4.37 10.09 14.72
CA ASP A 234 -3.91 8.69 14.71
C ASP A 234 -4.88 7.72 13.97
N ALA A 235 -5.40 8.17 12.83
CA ALA A 235 -6.35 7.40 12.01
C ALA A 235 -6.05 7.46 10.52
N SER A 236 -4.84 7.91 10.15
CA SER A 236 -4.45 8.12 8.75
C SER A 236 -3.15 7.41 8.42
N MET A 237 -3.00 7.05 7.15
CA MET A 237 -1.83 6.38 6.61
C MET A 237 -1.44 6.96 5.25
N GLY A 238 -0.15 7.09 5.03
CA GLY A 238 0.44 7.76 3.88
C GLY A 238 1.44 8.82 4.33
N GLY A 239 2.06 9.54 3.40
CA GLY A 239 3.00 10.62 3.72
C GLY A 239 2.30 11.92 4.15
N SER A 240 3.05 12.79 4.89
CA SER A 240 2.58 14.17 5.14
C SER A 240 2.32 14.89 3.81
N ARG A 241 1.15 15.55 3.72
CA ARG A 241 0.71 16.17 2.47
C ARG A 241 -0.23 17.34 2.69
N ALA A 242 -0.26 18.22 1.72
CA ALA A 242 -1.29 19.24 1.56
C ALA A 242 -1.71 19.21 0.08
N GLU A 243 -2.88 18.68 -0.19
CA GLU A 243 -3.37 18.44 -1.55
C GLU A 243 -4.74 19.06 -1.76
N ASP A 244 -4.90 19.77 -2.87
CA ASP A 244 -6.21 20.24 -3.32
C ASP A 244 -7.03 19.03 -3.80
N ILE A 245 -8.29 18.95 -3.41
CA ILE A 245 -9.22 17.91 -3.85
C ILE A 245 -10.16 18.49 -4.89
N ASP A 246 -10.08 17.97 -6.11
CA ASP A 246 -10.91 18.45 -7.23
C ASP A 246 -12.31 17.84 -7.20
N TYR A 247 -12.42 16.58 -6.81
CA TYR A 247 -13.69 15.85 -6.75
C TYR A 247 -13.79 14.99 -5.50
N VAL A 248 -14.94 15.00 -4.90
CA VAL A 248 -15.32 14.12 -3.80
C VAL A 248 -16.36 13.11 -4.32
N ILE A 249 -16.07 11.85 -4.17
CA ILE A 249 -16.99 10.74 -4.42
C ILE A 249 -17.46 10.23 -3.05
N LEU A 250 -18.73 10.41 -2.75
CA LEU A 250 -19.34 10.01 -1.48
C LEU A 250 -20.35 8.90 -1.73
N ILE A 251 -20.11 7.76 -1.08
CA ILE A 251 -21.09 6.68 -1.02
C ILE A 251 -21.90 6.89 0.25
N ASP A 252 -23.19 7.20 0.09
CA ASP A 252 -24.10 7.40 1.21
C ASP A 252 -24.26 6.10 1.99
N ALA A 253 -23.87 6.11 3.27
CA ALA A 253 -23.81 4.91 4.09
C ALA A 253 -25.20 4.30 4.29
N LYS A 254 -26.21 5.11 4.60
CA LYS A 254 -27.58 4.64 4.86
C LYS A 254 -28.18 4.04 3.59
N ALA A 255 -28.13 4.77 2.48
CA ALA A 255 -28.66 4.29 1.21
C ALA A 255 -27.92 3.02 0.74
N TYR A 256 -26.59 2.93 0.96
CA TYR A 256 -25.79 1.74 0.62
C TYR A 256 -26.21 0.52 1.45
N TYR A 257 -26.41 0.63 2.77
CA TYR A 257 -26.81 -0.52 3.59
C TYR A 257 -28.25 -0.96 3.37
N GLU A 258 -29.14 -0.04 3.05
CA GLU A 258 -30.52 -0.32 2.66
C GLU A 258 -30.65 -0.89 1.23
N PHE A 259 -29.60 -0.72 0.39
CA PHE A 259 -29.60 -1.16 -1.00
C PHE A 259 -29.60 -2.70 -1.12
N PRO A 260 -30.30 -3.29 -2.11
CA PRO A 260 -30.39 -4.73 -2.26
C PRO A 260 -29.01 -5.40 -2.37
N TYR A 261 -28.76 -6.42 -1.54
CA TYR A 261 -27.47 -7.12 -1.43
C TYR A 261 -26.89 -7.53 -2.78
N LYS A 262 -27.71 -8.13 -3.65
CA LYS A 262 -27.27 -8.61 -4.98
C LYS A 262 -26.82 -7.50 -5.92
N ARG A 263 -27.25 -6.27 -5.66
CA ARG A 263 -26.91 -5.09 -6.48
C ARG A 263 -25.77 -4.23 -5.90
N LYS A 264 -25.32 -4.51 -4.70
CA LYS A 264 -24.18 -3.76 -4.09
C LYS A 264 -22.90 -3.79 -4.93
N PRO A 265 -22.57 -4.87 -5.67
CA PRO A 265 -21.47 -4.84 -6.63
C PRO A 265 -21.59 -3.79 -7.74
N ASP A 266 -22.83 -3.35 -8.09
CA ASP A 266 -23.03 -2.29 -9.08
C ASP A 266 -22.37 -0.99 -8.62
N ILE A 267 -22.37 -0.70 -7.32
CA ILE A 267 -21.74 0.50 -6.74
C ILE A 267 -20.22 0.46 -6.96
N ALA A 268 -19.59 -0.71 -6.80
CA ALA A 268 -18.16 -0.88 -7.08
C ALA A 268 -17.84 -0.66 -8.57
N HIS A 269 -18.73 -1.10 -9.48
CA HIS A 269 -18.57 -0.84 -10.92
C HIS A 269 -18.68 0.65 -11.23
N ILE A 270 -19.64 1.35 -10.64
CA ILE A 270 -19.82 2.82 -10.83
C ILE A 270 -18.56 3.57 -10.34
N ILE A 271 -18.00 3.20 -9.19
CA ILE A 271 -16.73 3.77 -8.71
C ILE A 271 -15.63 3.52 -9.73
N GLY A 272 -15.56 2.31 -10.29
CA GLY A 272 -14.60 1.97 -11.34
C GLY A 272 -14.79 2.79 -12.62
N ASP A 273 -16.00 3.05 -13.04
CA ASP A 273 -16.32 3.88 -14.21
C ASP A 273 -15.94 5.35 -13.97
N ILE A 274 -16.18 5.89 -12.76
CA ILE A 274 -15.68 7.21 -12.35
C ILE A 274 -14.15 7.25 -12.39
N ASN A 275 -13.49 6.24 -11.83
CA ASN A 275 -12.03 6.10 -11.87
C ASN A 275 -11.48 6.12 -13.30
N GLN A 276 -12.13 5.42 -14.23
CA GLN A 276 -11.75 5.39 -15.64
C GLN A 276 -12.04 6.72 -16.35
N HIS A 277 -13.14 7.39 -16.03
CA HIS A 277 -13.47 8.71 -16.57
C HIS A 277 -12.34 9.71 -16.31
N PHE A 278 -11.81 9.72 -15.08
CA PHE A 278 -10.75 10.66 -14.69
C PHE A 278 -9.32 10.15 -14.96
N ARG A 279 -9.14 8.95 -15.49
CA ARG A 279 -7.83 8.32 -15.71
C ARG A 279 -6.80 9.19 -16.43
N LYS A 280 -7.23 9.99 -17.41
CA LYS A 280 -6.34 10.85 -18.21
C LYS A 280 -6.26 12.28 -17.67
N SER A 281 -7.06 12.61 -16.70
CA SER A 281 -7.05 13.92 -16.04
C SER A 281 -6.02 13.91 -14.91
N LYS A 282 -5.44 15.07 -14.62
CA LYS A 282 -4.57 15.26 -13.45
C LYS A 282 -5.39 15.75 -12.24
N LYS A 283 -6.57 15.18 -12.07
CA LYS A 283 -7.52 15.56 -11.02
C LYS A 283 -7.36 14.70 -9.78
N ASN A 284 -7.38 15.32 -8.62
CA ASN A 284 -7.32 14.68 -7.34
C ASN A 284 -8.72 14.25 -6.90
N LEU A 285 -8.92 12.94 -6.79
CA LEU A 285 -10.19 12.32 -6.39
C LEU A 285 -10.09 11.81 -4.97
N LEU A 286 -11.05 12.14 -4.12
CA LEU A 286 -11.22 11.59 -2.78
C LEU A 286 -12.47 10.72 -2.74
N LEU A 287 -12.33 9.48 -2.27
CA LEU A 287 -13.45 8.55 -2.05
C LEU A 287 -13.81 8.48 -0.57
N PHE A 288 -15.07 8.74 -0.24
CA PHE A 288 -15.68 8.36 1.03
C PHE A 288 -16.51 7.10 0.82
N ALA A 289 -16.16 6.03 1.52
CA ALA A 289 -16.84 4.75 1.42
C ALA A 289 -17.28 4.22 2.80
N PRO A 290 -18.51 3.73 2.95
CA PRO A 290 -18.96 3.11 4.18
C PRO A 290 -18.28 1.75 4.39
N GLY A 291 -17.78 1.52 5.59
CA GLY A 291 -17.17 0.27 6.00
C GLY A 291 -15.87 -0.05 5.28
N ARG A 292 -15.60 -1.34 5.16
CA ARG A 292 -14.34 -1.87 4.60
C ARG A 292 -14.34 -1.81 3.07
N ILE A 293 -13.38 -1.11 2.51
CA ILE A 293 -13.17 -1.07 1.06
C ILE A 293 -12.45 -2.35 0.58
N GLY A 294 -12.81 -2.83 -0.61
CA GLY A 294 -12.20 -4.04 -1.19
C GLY A 294 -12.58 -5.35 -0.49
N THR A 295 -13.64 -5.35 0.28
CA THR A 295 -14.17 -6.56 0.92
C THR A 295 -14.82 -7.48 -0.11
N SER A 296 -14.72 -8.80 0.09
CA SER A 296 -15.49 -9.79 -0.67
C SER A 296 -16.96 -9.88 -0.24
N SER A 297 -17.29 -9.31 0.94
CA SER A 297 -18.63 -9.34 1.52
C SER A 297 -19.24 -7.94 1.51
N PRO A 298 -20.20 -7.65 0.62
CA PRO A 298 -20.83 -6.32 0.49
C PRO A 298 -21.56 -5.82 1.74
N GLU A 299 -21.75 -6.66 2.73
CA GLU A 299 -22.26 -6.30 4.06
C GLU A 299 -21.22 -5.57 4.91
N LEU A 300 -19.94 -5.85 4.68
CA LEU A 300 -18.83 -5.26 5.44
C LEU A 300 -18.35 -3.93 4.85
N GLY A 301 -18.78 -3.58 3.64
CA GLY A 301 -18.39 -2.37 2.95
C GLY A 301 -18.45 -2.50 1.44
N VAL A 302 -17.77 -1.63 0.71
CA VAL A 302 -17.87 -1.55 -0.75
C VAL A 302 -16.87 -2.51 -1.42
N PRO A 303 -17.34 -3.48 -2.25
CA PRO A 303 -16.52 -4.56 -2.81
C PRO A 303 -15.73 -4.12 -4.06
N VAL A 304 -15.01 -3.01 -4.01
CA VAL A 304 -14.15 -2.58 -5.11
C VAL A 304 -12.88 -3.41 -5.20
N SER A 305 -12.37 -3.58 -6.41
CA SER A 305 -11.00 -4.03 -6.66
C SER A 305 -10.05 -2.83 -6.69
N PHE A 306 -8.76 -3.07 -6.50
CA PHE A 306 -7.76 -2.00 -6.61
C PHE A 306 -7.80 -1.30 -7.99
N ALA A 307 -8.02 -2.04 -9.09
CA ALA A 307 -8.13 -1.47 -10.43
C ALA A 307 -9.27 -0.44 -10.57
N GLN A 308 -10.29 -0.52 -9.72
CA GLN A 308 -11.42 0.40 -9.71
C GLN A 308 -11.16 1.70 -8.92
N ILE A 309 -10.03 1.79 -8.21
CA ILE A 309 -9.72 2.96 -7.36
C ILE A 309 -8.29 3.48 -7.52
N ASN A 310 -7.51 2.94 -8.42
CA ASN A 310 -6.06 3.20 -8.55
C ASN A 310 -5.70 4.62 -9.05
N HIS A 311 -6.67 5.45 -9.38
CA HIS A 311 -6.48 6.87 -9.74
C HIS A 311 -6.98 7.85 -8.67
N PHE A 312 -7.51 7.34 -7.57
CA PHE A 312 -7.83 8.17 -6.41
C PHE A 312 -6.54 8.59 -5.70
N CYS A 313 -6.48 9.84 -5.24
CA CYS A 313 -5.35 10.30 -4.43
C CYS A 313 -5.54 9.96 -2.95
N ALA A 314 -6.79 9.85 -2.51
CA ALA A 314 -7.12 9.55 -1.12
C ALA A 314 -8.41 8.73 -1.00
N ILE A 315 -8.45 7.89 0.04
CA ILE A 315 -9.60 7.06 0.40
C ILE A 315 -9.90 7.25 1.88
N CYS A 316 -11.17 7.46 2.17
CA CYS A 316 -11.69 7.63 3.51
C CYS A 316 -12.77 6.56 3.79
N GLU A 317 -12.47 5.61 4.67
CA GLU A 317 -13.47 4.66 5.17
C GLU A 317 -14.25 5.28 6.31
N MET A 318 -15.57 5.07 6.30
CA MET A 318 -16.47 5.63 7.31
C MET A 318 -17.14 4.52 8.10
N SER A 319 -17.09 4.63 9.43
CA SER A 319 -17.96 3.94 10.34
C SER A 319 -19.15 4.85 10.64
N ASP A 320 -20.39 4.36 10.47
CA ASP A 320 -21.60 5.14 10.65
C ASP A 320 -22.63 4.37 11.49
N SER A 321 -22.72 4.73 12.78
CA SER A 321 -23.67 4.13 13.71
C SER A 321 -25.14 4.47 13.38
N GLU A 322 -25.39 5.63 12.75
CA GLU A 322 -26.75 6.04 12.35
C GLU A 322 -27.28 5.21 11.18
N ALA A 323 -26.41 4.63 10.37
CA ALA A 323 -26.77 3.69 9.32
C ALA A 323 -27.21 2.31 9.88
N GLY A 324 -27.19 2.12 11.20
CA GLY A 324 -27.59 0.87 11.86
C GLY A 324 -26.57 -0.25 11.74
N TYR A 325 -25.37 0.02 11.22
CA TYR A 325 -24.31 -0.94 11.04
C TYR A 325 -22.94 -0.29 11.28
N MET A 326 -22.10 -0.92 12.11
CA MET A 326 -20.72 -0.48 12.39
C MET A 326 -19.75 -1.53 11.87
N PRO A 327 -19.35 -1.47 10.60
CA PRO A 327 -18.38 -2.39 10.05
C PRO A 327 -16.98 -2.14 10.61
N GLU A 328 -16.20 -3.20 10.72
CA GLU A 328 -14.75 -3.07 10.91
C GLU A 328 -14.11 -2.40 9.69
N LEU A 329 -13.21 -1.47 9.93
CA LEU A 329 -12.45 -0.79 8.88
C LEU A 329 -11.28 -1.66 8.36
N SER A 330 -10.73 -1.29 7.20
CA SER A 330 -9.78 -2.13 6.43
C SER A 330 -8.38 -2.23 7.01
N TYR A 331 -8.12 -1.78 8.24
CA TYR A 331 -6.81 -1.93 8.85
C TYR A 331 -6.32 -3.37 8.72
N GLY A 332 -5.23 -3.57 7.98
CA GLY A 332 -4.62 -4.87 7.81
C GLY A 332 -5.22 -5.78 6.73
N SER A 333 -6.11 -5.28 5.88
CA SER A 333 -6.61 -6.07 4.73
C SER A 333 -5.61 -6.09 3.56
N HIS A 334 -5.84 -6.98 2.59
CA HIS A 334 -5.04 -7.05 1.36
C HIS A 334 -5.11 -5.77 0.52
N MET A 335 -6.24 -5.09 0.48
CA MET A 335 -6.42 -3.80 -0.20
C MET A 335 -5.45 -2.75 0.36
N PHE A 336 -5.14 -2.84 1.64
CA PHE A 336 -4.18 -1.98 2.30
C PHE A 336 -2.79 -2.02 1.65
N GLN A 337 -2.29 -3.22 1.27
CA GLN A 337 -1.01 -3.35 0.58
C GLN A 337 -1.03 -2.62 -0.77
N ASP A 338 -2.13 -2.76 -1.52
CA ASP A 338 -2.30 -2.05 -2.78
C ASP A 338 -2.30 -0.52 -2.62
N LEU A 339 -2.94 0.00 -1.57
CA LEU A 339 -2.95 1.43 -1.26
C LEU A 339 -1.54 1.94 -0.91
N VAL A 340 -0.81 1.19 -0.08
CA VAL A 340 0.59 1.49 0.28
C VAL A 340 1.47 1.54 -0.96
N GLU A 341 1.39 0.51 -1.79
CA GLU A 341 2.19 0.39 -3.02
C GLU A 341 1.90 1.53 -4.02
N ALA A 342 0.66 2.01 -4.06
CA ALA A 342 0.25 3.08 -4.97
C ALA A 342 0.39 4.49 -4.37
N GLU A 343 0.89 4.61 -3.12
CA GLU A 343 0.98 5.87 -2.39
C GLU A 343 -0.38 6.60 -2.25
N ILE A 344 -1.49 5.86 -2.30
CA ILE A 344 -2.83 6.38 -2.07
C ILE A 344 -2.99 6.67 -0.57
N PHE A 345 -3.34 7.90 -0.24
CA PHE A 345 -3.59 8.28 1.14
C PHE A 345 -4.84 7.57 1.67
N TYR A 346 -4.75 7.06 2.88
CA TYR A 346 -5.87 6.40 3.53
C TYR A 346 -6.16 7.05 4.88
N THR A 347 -7.43 7.24 5.18
CA THR A 347 -7.87 7.62 6.51
C THR A 347 -9.15 6.89 6.89
N ALA A 348 -9.35 6.71 8.20
CA ALA A 348 -10.52 6.06 8.75
C ALA A 348 -11.27 7.01 9.68
N LEU A 349 -12.55 7.19 9.44
CA LEU A 349 -13.45 7.97 10.30
C LEU A 349 -14.20 7.01 11.22
N PHE A 350 -13.74 6.96 12.47
CA PHE A 350 -14.35 6.14 13.50
C PHE A 350 -15.44 6.94 14.22
N ASP A 351 -16.45 6.24 14.68
CA ASP A 351 -17.41 6.79 15.63
C ASP A 351 -16.85 6.72 17.08
N ASN A 352 -15.66 7.34 17.28
CA ASN A 352 -14.94 7.33 18.55
C ASN A 352 -14.04 8.57 18.68
N GLN A 353 -13.20 8.61 19.73
CA GLN A 353 -12.32 9.74 20.07
C GLN A 353 -11.22 10.06 19.05
N LYS A 354 -10.88 9.14 18.12
CA LYS A 354 -9.89 9.40 17.05
C LYS A 354 -10.44 10.37 16.01
N THR A 355 -11.77 10.41 15.81
CA THR A 355 -12.45 11.38 14.95
C THR A 355 -12.99 12.53 15.82
N ARG A 356 -12.28 13.65 15.81
CA ARG A 356 -12.69 14.84 16.55
C ARG A 356 -13.93 15.50 15.94
N LEU A 357 -14.02 15.51 14.61
CA LEU A 357 -15.08 16.16 13.85
C LEU A 357 -15.32 15.40 12.55
N PHE A 358 -16.57 15.21 12.19
CA PHE A 358 -16.99 14.77 10.87
C PHE A 358 -18.35 15.36 10.51
N HIS A 359 -18.36 16.30 9.54
CA HIS A 359 -19.56 16.92 9.01
C HIS A 359 -19.99 16.23 7.72
N LYS A 360 -20.84 15.20 7.83
CA LYS A 360 -21.37 14.44 6.69
C LYS A 360 -22.15 15.34 5.72
N ASP A 361 -22.88 16.32 6.25
CA ASP A 361 -23.82 17.13 5.51
C ASP A 361 -23.20 18.37 4.85
N ILE A 362 -21.89 18.56 5.01
CA ILE A 362 -21.20 19.75 4.46
C ILE A 362 -21.34 19.86 2.93
N PHE A 363 -21.57 18.73 2.26
CA PHE A 363 -21.79 18.67 0.80
C PHE A 363 -23.27 18.71 0.41
N HIS A 364 -24.23 18.85 1.37
CA HIS A 364 -25.66 18.71 1.13
C HIS A 364 -26.19 19.70 0.08
N ASP A 365 -25.70 20.93 0.12
CA ASP A 365 -26.13 21.99 -0.81
C ASP A 365 -25.41 21.95 -2.17
N MET A 366 -24.50 21.00 -2.37
CA MET A 366 -23.77 20.85 -3.63
C MET A 366 -24.54 19.95 -4.61
N SER A 367 -24.42 20.30 -5.91
CA SER A 367 -25.02 19.49 -6.97
C SER A 367 -24.28 18.16 -7.11
N ASN A 368 -25.02 17.05 -7.10
CA ASN A 368 -24.48 15.76 -7.51
C ASN A 368 -24.34 15.71 -9.03
N ILE A 369 -23.13 15.62 -9.53
CA ILE A 369 -22.82 15.58 -10.97
C ILE A 369 -22.63 14.16 -11.51
N LEU A 370 -23.05 13.12 -10.78
CA LEU A 370 -22.90 11.72 -11.21
C LEU A 370 -23.44 11.50 -12.63
N THR A 371 -24.66 11.97 -12.91
CA THR A 371 -25.31 11.78 -14.22
C THR A 371 -24.75 12.66 -15.33
N GLU A 372 -24.02 13.72 -15.01
CA GLU A 372 -23.24 14.47 -16.00
C GLU A 372 -22.01 13.68 -16.47
N ILE A 373 -21.41 12.88 -15.56
CA ILE A 373 -20.23 12.04 -15.82
C ILE A 373 -20.65 10.69 -16.40
N LEU A 374 -21.67 10.07 -15.81
CA LEU A 374 -22.20 8.76 -16.15
C LEU A 374 -23.74 8.83 -16.31
N PRO A 375 -24.24 9.20 -17.52
CA PRO A 375 -25.68 9.43 -17.74
C PRO A 375 -26.58 8.23 -17.41
N ASP A 376 -26.04 7.00 -17.56
CA ASP A 376 -26.78 5.75 -17.31
C ASP A 376 -26.92 5.41 -15.81
N CYS A 377 -26.30 6.19 -14.91
CA CYS A 377 -26.27 5.91 -13.47
C CYS A 377 -27.32 6.67 -12.67
N LYS A 378 -28.39 7.17 -13.31
CA LYS A 378 -29.44 7.97 -12.65
C LYS A 378 -30.10 7.25 -11.45
N ASP A 379 -30.32 5.95 -11.55
CA ASP A 379 -30.96 5.15 -10.49
C ASP A 379 -30.07 5.00 -9.23
N TYR A 380 -28.83 5.48 -9.27
CA TYR A 380 -27.85 5.36 -8.18
C TYR A 380 -27.49 6.71 -7.54
N GLU A 381 -28.12 7.81 -7.95
CA GLU A 381 -27.81 9.16 -7.46
C GLU A 381 -28.03 9.35 -5.95
N ASP A 382 -28.93 8.56 -5.35
CA ASP A 382 -29.17 8.59 -3.91
C ASP A 382 -28.02 7.92 -3.13
N ILE A 383 -27.29 6.98 -3.78
CA ILE A 383 -26.23 6.19 -3.14
C ILE A 383 -24.86 6.73 -3.48
N VAL A 384 -24.62 7.04 -4.77
CA VAL A 384 -23.31 7.53 -5.27
C VAL A 384 -23.44 9.01 -5.59
N LYS A 385 -22.70 9.83 -4.87
CA LYS A 385 -22.67 11.28 -5.05
C LYS A 385 -21.29 11.71 -5.50
N VAL A 386 -21.25 12.52 -6.54
CA VAL A 386 -20.00 13.10 -7.07
C VAL A 386 -20.11 14.62 -6.99
N TYR A 387 -19.19 15.22 -6.24
CA TYR A 387 -19.15 16.65 -6.02
C TYR A 387 -17.90 17.25 -6.64
N HIS A 388 -18.05 18.33 -7.41
CA HIS A 388 -16.92 19.11 -7.90
C HIS A 388 -16.51 20.14 -6.85
N THR A 389 -15.31 20.01 -6.31
CA THR A 389 -14.79 20.83 -5.20
C THR A 389 -13.59 21.69 -5.60
N GLY A 390 -13.07 21.54 -6.82
CA GLY A 390 -11.86 22.21 -7.27
C GLY A 390 -11.88 23.74 -7.18
N ASP A 391 -13.05 24.36 -7.43
CA ASP A 391 -13.22 25.81 -7.36
C ASP A 391 -13.48 26.32 -5.93
N MET A 392 -13.68 25.41 -4.97
CA MET A 392 -14.03 25.72 -3.58
C MET A 392 -12.83 25.62 -2.64
N HIS A 393 -11.64 25.32 -3.18
CA HIS A 393 -10.42 25.18 -2.40
C HIS A 393 -10.52 24.16 -1.26
N LEU A 394 -11.15 22.99 -1.53
CA LEU A 394 -11.15 21.88 -0.59
C LEU A 394 -9.75 21.27 -0.54
N LYS A 395 -9.17 21.19 0.64
CA LYS A 395 -7.80 20.69 0.85
C LYS A 395 -7.72 19.62 1.90
N LEU A 396 -6.93 18.60 1.58
CA LEU A 396 -6.51 17.55 2.51
C LEU A 396 -5.13 17.90 3.07
N TYR A 397 -5.06 18.12 4.37
CA TYR A 397 -3.84 18.32 5.13
C TYR A 397 -3.58 17.12 6.01
N SER A 398 -2.40 16.56 5.93
CA SER A 398 -1.95 15.49 6.83
C SER A 398 -0.54 15.77 7.30
N ASP A 399 -0.34 15.72 8.61
CA ASP A 399 0.95 15.71 9.28
C ASP A 399 1.07 14.38 10.02
N ILE A 400 1.81 13.46 9.43
CA ILE A 400 2.00 12.12 9.98
C ILE A 400 2.86 12.14 11.25
N GLN A 401 3.78 13.11 11.38
CA GLN A 401 4.63 13.22 12.57
C GLN A 401 3.82 13.61 13.82
N ASN A 402 2.84 14.51 13.65
CA ASN A 402 1.91 14.90 14.71
C ASN A 402 0.60 14.11 14.66
N GLU A 403 0.52 13.08 13.83
CA GLU A 403 -0.63 12.17 13.69
C GLU A 403 -1.96 12.89 13.46
N LYS A 404 -1.93 14.03 12.77
CA LYS A 404 -3.10 14.89 12.57
C LYS A 404 -3.45 15.01 11.09
N THR A 405 -4.72 14.80 10.77
CA THR A 405 -5.26 14.99 9.42
C THR A 405 -6.53 15.81 9.46
N ILE A 406 -6.64 16.78 8.53
CA ILE A 406 -7.82 17.63 8.36
C ILE A 406 -8.17 17.68 6.87
N LEU A 407 -9.45 17.55 6.56
CA LEU A 407 -10.03 17.93 5.28
C LEU A 407 -10.96 19.12 5.50
N GLY A 408 -10.79 20.18 4.74
CA GLY A 408 -11.64 21.36 4.88
C GLY A 408 -11.46 22.38 3.77
N PHE A 409 -12.35 23.35 3.74
CA PHE A 409 -12.36 24.46 2.79
C PHE A 409 -11.50 25.61 3.31
N GLU A 410 -10.61 26.15 2.46
CA GLU A 410 -9.80 27.34 2.79
C GLU A 410 -10.59 28.66 2.82
#